data_f30684e834ef55d77b0f0f19a2af2621
#
_entry.id   f30684e834ef55d77b0f0f19a2af2621
#
_cell.length_a   1.000
_cell.length_b   1.000
_cell.length_c   1.000
_cell.angle_alpha   90.00
_cell.angle_beta   90.00
_cell.angle_gamma   90.00
#
_symmetry.space_group_name_H-M   'P 1'
#
loop_
_entity.id
_entity.type
_entity.pdbx_description
1 polymer ?
#
loop_
_entity_poly.entity_id
_entity_poly.type
_entity_poly.pdbx_seq_one_letter_code
_entity_poly.pdbx_strand_id
1 'polypeptide(L)'
;MLATVGPLFVLLGFAAASCLVIADSTLPSLKAERWVNSPALTAVALRGKVVLVDFWEYTCVNWIRTAPYVKAWNREYASFGLVVIGVHAPEFEFGRRAENIDRGIRDRGLTYPIAIDNEFAIWRAFGNDAWPAKYLFDDRGRLVHRWVGEGNYDEIEREIRRLLLGAQPGIMLPPLSGESTTFEKTGQPSYAGITNETYLGADRREPGAVTLNGDWHIDHEYIELNKGNGEIVLPFTASEVNLVMQPGAAGVAAVSVLLDGQPVGDARGMDVGTDGFARFDRSGMIRLVAGAVRRRHVLTLASGGPGLRAYVFTFGP
;
A
#
# COMPACT_ATOMS: atom_id res chain seq x y z
N MET A 1 -67.60 -19.30 17.41
CA MET A 1 -66.25 -19.45 16.88
C MET A 1 -65.54 -18.10 17.06
N LEU A 2 -64.77 -17.98 18.14
CA LEU A 2 -64.00 -16.78 18.44
C LEU A 2 -62.62 -16.94 17.82
N ALA A 3 -62.19 -15.98 16.96
CA ALA A 3 -60.86 -15.89 16.42
C ALA A 3 -60.01 -14.99 17.34
N THR A 4 -59.02 -15.57 17.97
CA THR A 4 -58.00 -14.85 18.77
C THR A 4 -56.97 -14.22 17.90
N VAL A 5 -56.86 -12.85 17.97
CA VAL A 5 -55.80 -12.07 17.37
C VAL A 5 -54.63 -12.01 18.36
N GLY A 6 -53.49 -12.58 18.02
CA GLY A 6 -52.24 -12.51 18.79
C GLY A 6 -51.50 -11.19 18.51
N PRO A 7 -50.78 -10.64 19.49
CA PRO A 7 -50.05 -9.36 19.29
C PRO A 7 -48.79 -9.54 18.46
N LEU A 8 -48.64 -8.65 17.47
CA LEU A 8 -47.47 -8.48 16.64
C LEU A 8 -46.36 -7.77 17.43
N PHE A 9 -45.31 -8.47 17.85
CA PHE A 9 -44.13 -7.86 18.44
C PHE A 9 -43.24 -7.29 17.32
N VAL A 10 -43.23 -5.96 17.24
CA VAL A 10 -42.24 -5.22 16.43
C VAL A 10 -40.94 -5.19 17.22
N LEU A 11 -39.95 -5.97 16.80
CA LEU A 11 -38.59 -5.89 17.29
C LEU A 11 -37.91 -4.66 16.63
N LEU A 12 -37.84 -3.56 17.37
CA LEU A 12 -36.96 -2.43 17.07
C LEU A 12 -35.51 -2.89 17.33
N GLY A 13 -34.81 -3.23 16.24
CA GLY A 13 -33.38 -3.45 16.26
C GLY A 13 -32.63 -2.13 16.50
N PHE A 14 -32.16 -1.92 17.73
CA PHE A 14 -31.16 -0.90 18.02
C PHE A 14 -29.86 -1.35 17.39
N ALA A 15 -29.45 -0.73 16.29
CA ALA A 15 -28.07 -0.78 15.81
C ALA A 15 -27.21 -0.04 16.85
N ALA A 16 -26.60 -0.79 17.75
CA ALA A 16 -25.55 -0.27 18.61
C ALA A 16 -24.35 0.08 17.72
N ALA A 17 -24.15 1.36 17.47
CA ALA A 17 -22.87 1.86 16.97
C ALA A 17 -21.83 1.45 18.02
N SER A 18 -21.04 0.43 17.72
CA SER A 18 -19.86 0.05 18.52
C SER A 18 -18.87 1.19 18.39
N CYS A 19 -18.96 2.15 19.30
CA CYS A 19 -17.88 3.07 19.58
C CYS A 19 -16.74 2.18 20.12
N LEU A 20 -15.77 1.84 19.26
CA LEU A 20 -14.54 1.22 19.71
C LEU A 20 -13.91 2.21 20.70
N VAL A 21 -14.07 1.95 21.97
CA VAL A 21 -13.27 2.56 23.04
C VAL A 21 -11.86 2.05 22.75
N ILE A 22 -11.02 2.89 22.13
CA ILE A 22 -9.58 2.66 22.06
C ILE A 22 -9.12 2.75 23.50
N ALA A 23 -9.07 1.61 24.19
CA ALA A 23 -8.51 1.51 25.52
C ALA A 23 -7.10 2.12 25.47
N ASP A 24 -6.70 2.79 26.52
CA ASP A 24 -5.46 3.53 26.80
C ASP A 24 -4.19 2.82 26.25
N SER A 25 -4.10 2.66 24.93
CA SER A 25 -3.00 1.96 24.27
C SER A 25 -1.84 2.93 24.10
N THR A 26 -0.82 2.69 24.91
CA THR A 26 0.46 3.40 24.80
C THR A 26 1.24 2.91 23.57
N LEU A 27 2.14 3.77 23.06
CA LEU A 27 3.01 3.43 21.93
C LEU A 27 3.70 2.08 22.17
N PRO A 28 3.44 1.07 21.33
CA PRO A 28 4.04 -0.25 21.45
C PRO A 28 5.56 -0.22 21.25
N SER A 29 6.23 -1.32 21.62
CA SER A 29 7.66 -1.45 21.41
C SER A 29 8.02 -1.41 19.92
N LEU A 30 8.98 -0.55 19.57
CA LEU A 30 9.54 -0.40 18.23
C LEU A 30 10.82 -1.24 18.07
N LYS A 31 10.77 -2.52 18.45
CA LYS A 31 11.92 -3.43 18.36
C LYS A 31 12.16 -3.86 16.91
N ALA A 32 12.83 -3.02 16.15
CA ALA A 32 13.24 -3.30 14.77
C ALA A 32 14.53 -4.13 14.71
N GLU A 33 14.70 -4.90 13.65
CA GLU A 33 15.97 -5.60 13.35
C GLU A 33 17.06 -4.61 12.98
N ARG A 34 16.71 -3.58 12.26
CA ARG A 34 17.62 -2.52 11.80
C ARG A 34 16.86 -1.19 11.71
N TRP A 35 17.57 -0.11 11.99
CA TRP A 35 17.11 1.25 11.75
C TRP A 35 17.88 1.88 10.60
N VAL A 36 17.18 2.67 9.78
CA VAL A 36 17.77 3.49 8.71
C VAL A 36 17.38 4.95 8.95
N ASN A 37 18.26 5.88 8.60
CA ASN A 37 18.15 7.33 8.81
C ASN A 37 18.16 7.79 10.26
N SER A 38 18.24 6.90 11.25
CA SER A 38 18.34 7.26 12.66
C SER A 38 18.97 6.12 13.49
N PRO A 39 19.48 6.41 14.71
CA PRO A 39 19.65 5.39 15.73
C PRO A 39 18.30 4.74 16.10
N ALA A 40 18.37 3.63 16.85
CA ALA A 40 17.16 2.98 17.36
C ALA A 40 16.35 3.94 18.24
N LEU A 41 15.06 4.09 17.92
CA LEU A 41 14.16 4.92 18.69
C LEU A 41 13.50 4.10 19.79
N THR A 42 13.43 4.71 20.98
CA THR A 42 12.80 4.11 22.16
C THR A 42 11.61 4.95 22.62
N ALA A 43 10.69 4.36 23.36
CA ALA A 43 9.58 5.11 23.95
C ALA A 43 10.05 6.31 24.81
N VAL A 44 11.24 6.20 25.44
CA VAL A 44 11.84 7.30 26.22
C VAL A 44 12.27 8.45 25.30
N ALA A 45 12.89 8.14 24.17
CA ALA A 45 13.33 9.14 23.19
C ALA A 45 12.15 9.88 22.52
N LEU A 46 10.98 9.26 22.52
CA LEU A 46 9.76 9.79 21.91
C LEU A 46 8.85 10.56 22.88
N ARG A 47 9.20 10.64 24.17
CA ARG A 47 8.43 11.42 25.15
C ARG A 47 8.41 12.90 24.77
N GLY A 48 7.23 13.52 24.88
CA GLY A 48 7.02 14.92 24.52
C GLY A 48 6.97 15.17 23.01
N LYS A 49 6.90 14.10 22.21
CA LYS A 49 6.77 14.17 20.74
C LYS A 49 5.42 13.66 20.29
N VAL A 50 4.87 14.29 19.28
CA VAL A 50 3.77 13.70 18.49
C VAL A 50 4.40 12.68 17.54
N VAL A 51 3.90 11.44 17.53
CA VAL A 51 4.51 10.36 16.75
C VAL A 51 3.52 9.82 15.72
N LEU A 52 3.93 9.81 14.46
CA LEU A 52 3.20 9.15 13.36
C LEU A 52 3.98 7.91 12.96
N VAL A 53 3.40 6.73 13.18
CA VAL A 53 3.94 5.45 12.69
C VAL A 53 3.22 5.10 11.40
N ASP A 54 3.98 4.89 10.31
CA ASP A 54 3.48 4.58 8.96
C ASP A 54 4.01 3.20 8.53
N PHE A 55 3.11 2.21 8.46
CA PHE A 55 3.45 0.88 7.95
C PHE A 55 3.48 0.89 6.43
N TRP A 56 4.57 0.41 5.85
CA TRP A 56 4.83 0.53 4.43
C TRP A 56 5.57 -0.66 3.83
N GLU A 57 5.40 -0.79 2.52
CA GLU A 57 6.16 -1.68 1.66
C GLU A 57 6.42 -0.98 0.31
N TYR A 58 7.62 -1.12 -0.26
CA TYR A 58 8.05 -0.28 -1.40
C TYR A 58 7.38 -0.64 -2.73
N THR A 59 6.73 -1.81 -2.85
CA THR A 59 5.94 -2.22 -4.03
C THR A 59 4.44 -2.01 -3.86
N CYS A 60 3.97 -1.68 -2.65
CA CYS A 60 2.55 -1.40 -2.39
C CYS A 60 2.12 -0.09 -3.05
N VAL A 61 1.27 -0.17 -4.08
CA VAL A 61 0.80 1.01 -4.84
C VAL A 61 0.08 2.02 -3.96
N ASN A 62 -0.75 1.54 -3.01
CA ASN A 62 -1.52 2.39 -2.11
C ASN A 62 -0.60 3.19 -1.18
N TRP A 63 0.50 2.55 -0.72
CA TRP A 63 1.50 3.27 0.04
C TRP A 63 2.31 4.25 -0.85
N ILE A 64 2.65 3.86 -2.07
CA ILE A 64 3.38 4.74 -3.01
C ILE A 64 2.61 6.05 -3.23
N ARG A 65 1.28 5.99 -3.34
CA ARG A 65 0.40 7.16 -3.44
C ARG A 65 0.33 7.97 -2.14
N THR A 66 0.51 7.32 -1.00
CA THR A 66 0.54 7.93 0.33
C THR A 66 1.86 8.64 0.65
N ALA A 67 2.99 8.12 0.16
CA ALA A 67 4.35 8.56 0.51
C ALA A 67 4.60 10.08 0.34
N PRO A 68 4.11 10.79 -0.69
CA PRO A 68 4.28 12.24 -0.80
C PRO A 68 3.77 13.01 0.41
N TYR A 69 2.62 12.63 0.96
CA TYR A 69 2.01 13.27 2.13
C TYR A 69 2.83 13.02 3.39
N VAL A 70 3.22 11.78 3.66
CA VAL A 70 4.04 11.43 4.83
C VAL A 70 5.38 12.18 4.80
N LYS A 71 6.01 12.28 3.62
CA LYS A 71 7.24 13.06 3.41
C LYS A 71 7.01 14.56 3.65
N ALA A 72 5.89 15.11 3.19
CA ALA A 72 5.54 16.51 3.41
C ALA A 72 5.33 16.78 4.89
N TRP A 73 4.58 15.96 5.60
CA TRP A 73 4.37 16.13 7.04
C TRP A 73 5.67 16.05 7.83
N ASN A 74 6.57 15.11 7.49
CA ASN A 74 7.89 15.07 8.10
C ASN A 74 8.67 16.36 7.83
N ARG A 75 8.72 16.85 6.60
CA ARG A 75 9.44 18.06 6.22
C ARG A 75 8.90 19.29 6.94
N GLU A 76 7.57 19.45 7.00
CA GLU A 76 6.92 20.65 7.55
C GLU A 76 6.87 20.66 9.07
N TYR A 77 6.74 19.50 9.73
CA TYR A 77 6.42 19.46 11.16
C TYR A 77 7.49 18.83 12.05
N ALA A 78 8.57 18.27 11.49
CA ALA A 78 9.63 17.64 12.32
C ALA A 78 10.27 18.64 13.29
N SER A 79 10.53 19.87 12.86
CA SER A 79 11.08 20.95 13.73
C SER A 79 10.12 21.41 14.82
N PHE A 80 8.83 21.11 14.68
CA PHE A 80 7.77 21.42 15.64
C PHE A 80 7.44 20.26 16.58
N GLY A 81 8.21 19.16 16.51
CA GLY A 81 8.05 18.03 17.43
C GLY A 81 7.27 16.83 16.90
N LEU A 82 6.95 16.79 15.59
CA LEU A 82 6.50 15.57 14.94
C LEU A 82 7.68 14.62 14.72
N VAL A 83 7.52 13.36 15.06
CA VAL A 83 8.42 12.28 14.67
C VAL A 83 7.64 11.30 13.77
N VAL A 84 8.03 11.23 12.52
CA VAL A 84 7.52 10.21 11.59
C VAL A 84 8.42 8.99 11.68
N ILE A 85 7.83 7.80 11.79
CA ILE A 85 8.53 6.52 11.81
C ILE A 85 7.90 5.64 10.74
N GLY A 86 8.65 5.32 9.68
CA GLY A 86 8.24 4.31 8.72
C GLY A 86 8.57 2.91 9.24
N VAL A 87 7.61 2.02 9.31
CA VAL A 87 7.83 0.61 9.63
C VAL A 87 7.72 -0.18 8.34
N HIS A 88 8.85 -0.66 7.85
CA HIS A 88 8.88 -1.55 6.69
C HIS A 88 8.59 -2.97 7.13
N ALA A 89 7.44 -3.51 6.74
CA ALA A 89 7.09 -4.91 6.89
C ALA A 89 6.89 -5.51 5.48
N PRO A 90 7.63 -6.57 5.10
CA PRO A 90 7.64 -7.08 3.74
C PRO A 90 6.35 -7.80 3.39
N GLU A 91 5.76 -7.48 2.25
CA GLU A 91 4.61 -8.23 1.73
C GLU A 91 5.02 -9.56 1.09
N PHE A 92 6.20 -9.58 0.47
CA PHE A 92 6.76 -10.74 -0.23
C PHE A 92 8.18 -11.02 0.23
N GLU A 93 8.66 -12.26 0.02
CA GLU A 93 9.98 -12.71 0.47
C GLU A 93 11.12 -11.83 -0.09
N PHE A 94 11.04 -11.37 -1.34
CA PHE A 94 12.06 -10.46 -1.88
C PHE A 94 12.12 -9.11 -1.14
N GLY A 95 11.04 -8.70 -0.48
CA GLY A 95 10.95 -7.50 0.36
C GLY A 95 11.79 -7.56 1.63
N ARG A 96 12.22 -8.76 2.06
CA ARG A 96 13.11 -8.94 3.23
C ARG A 96 14.57 -8.59 2.95
N ARG A 97 14.96 -8.55 1.68
CA ARG A 97 16.34 -8.33 1.29
C ARG A 97 16.76 -6.89 1.53
N ALA A 98 17.86 -6.72 2.29
CA ALA A 98 18.35 -5.39 2.67
C ALA A 98 18.62 -4.48 1.46
N GLU A 99 19.20 -5.02 0.38
CA GLU A 99 19.47 -4.26 -0.85
C GLU A 99 18.18 -3.72 -1.52
N ASN A 100 17.08 -4.48 -1.47
CA ASN A 100 15.79 -4.05 -2.01
C ASN A 100 15.14 -2.96 -1.14
N ILE A 101 15.18 -3.14 0.17
CA ILE A 101 14.67 -2.16 1.14
C ILE A 101 15.44 -0.85 1.01
N ASP A 102 16.78 -0.90 1.05
CA ASP A 102 17.65 0.28 0.96
C ASP A 102 17.48 1.02 -0.37
N ARG A 103 17.28 0.28 -1.46
CA ARG A 103 16.91 0.86 -2.75
C ARG A 103 15.54 1.54 -2.67
N GLY A 104 14.50 0.86 -2.14
CA GLY A 104 13.17 1.43 -1.97
C GLY A 104 13.20 2.74 -1.19
N ILE A 105 13.98 2.81 -0.11
CA ILE A 105 14.18 4.02 0.70
C ILE A 105 14.81 5.13 -0.15
N ARG A 106 15.89 4.83 -0.90
CA ARG A 106 16.57 5.82 -1.76
C ARG A 106 15.69 6.29 -2.91
N ASP A 107 15.07 5.37 -3.66
CA ASP A 107 14.27 5.67 -4.84
C ASP A 107 13.03 6.51 -4.49
N ARG A 108 12.49 6.35 -3.27
CA ARG A 108 11.37 7.14 -2.74
C ARG A 108 11.83 8.42 -2.01
N GLY A 109 13.12 8.59 -1.77
CA GLY A 109 13.68 9.74 -1.05
C GLY A 109 13.14 9.84 0.37
N LEU A 110 13.12 8.72 1.11
CA LEU A 110 12.66 8.68 2.50
C LEU A 110 13.81 9.13 3.41
N THR A 111 13.58 10.19 4.18
CA THR A 111 14.61 10.80 5.06
C THR A 111 14.29 10.68 6.55
N TYR A 112 13.07 10.30 6.90
CA TYR A 112 12.64 10.08 8.27
C TYR A 112 13.12 8.70 8.78
N PRO A 113 13.10 8.46 10.10
CA PRO A 113 13.44 7.17 10.71
C PRO A 113 12.67 5.99 10.11
N ILE A 114 13.38 4.95 9.71
CA ILE A 114 12.79 3.72 9.19
C ILE A 114 13.17 2.54 10.08
N ALA A 115 12.20 1.83 10.60
CA ALA A 115 12.32 0.58 11.32
C ALA A 115 12.10 -0.59 10.36
N ILE A 116 13.06 -1.52 10.27
CA ILE A 116 12.92 -2.74 9.45
C ILE A 116 12.35 -3.84 10.33
N ASP A 117 11.21 -4.38 9.92
CA ASP A 117 10.38 -5.34 10.67
C ASP A 117 10.12 -6.60 9.84
N ASN A 118 11.21 -7.25 9.35
CA ASN A 118 11.09 -8.46 8.53
C ASN A 118 10.39 -9.60 9.26
N GLU A 119 10.51 -9.67 10.59
CA GLU A 119 9.86 -10.69 11.41
C GLU A 119 8.47 -10.29 11.92
N PHE A 120 7.92 -9.16 11.46
CA PHE A 120 6.59 -8.67 11.85
C PHE A 120 6.41 -8.47 13.37
N ALA A 121 7.49 -8.18 14.09
CA ALA A 121 7.44 -8.00 15.54
C ALA A 121 6.71 -6.69 15.91
N ILE A 122 7.03 -5.58 15.22
CA ILE A 122 6.35 -4.30 15.38
C ILE A 122 4.92 -4.40 14.83
N TRP A 123 4.76 -5.00 13.66
CA TRP A 123 3.45 -5.25 13.04
C TRP A 123 2.47 -5.91 14.02
N ARG A 124 2.90 -7.02 14.65
CA ARG A 124 2.07 -7.72 15.64
C ARG A 124 1.83 -6.91 16.90
N ALA A 125 2.85 -6.17 17.38
CA ALA A 125 2.72 -5.32 18.56
C ALA A 125 1.68 -4.20 18.39
N PHE A 126 1.50 -3.71 17.15
CA PHE A 126 0.49 -2.73 16.77
C PHE A 126 -0.88 -3.35 16.43
N GLY A 127 -0.98 -4.67 16.35
CA GLY A 127 -2.17 -5.34 15.80
C GLY A 127 -2.46 -4.89 14.37
N ASN A 128 -1.40 -4.61 13.59
CA ASN A 128 -1.57 -4.15 12.21
C ASN A 128 -1.99 -5.31 11.29
N ASP A 129 -2.73 -4.98 10.24
CA ASP A 129 -3.32 -5.95 9.31
C ASP A 129 -3.29 -5.50 7.83
N ALA A 130 -2.73 -4.30 7.54
CA ALA A 130 -2.78 -3.75 6.19
C ALA A 130 -1.63 -2.78 5.87
N TRP A 131 -1.37 -2.59 4.58
CA TRP A 131 -0.53 -1.52 4.01
C TRP A 131 -1.35 -0.61 3.08
N PRO A 132 -1.15 0.72 3.17
CA PRO A 132 -0.55 1.42 4.29
C PRO A 132 -1.47 1.44 5.50
N ALA A 133 -0.88 1.57 6.69
CA ALA A 133 -1.62 1.88 7.90
C ALA A 133 -0.86 2.92 8.72
N LYS A 134 -1.58 3.88 9.27
CA LYS A 134 -1.01 4.99 10.03
C LYS A 134 -1.56 5.01 11.44
N TYR A 135 -0.68 5.20 12.41
CA TYR A 135 -1.02 5.29 13.83
C TYR A 135 -0.45 6.59 14.39
N LEU A 136 -1.31 7.45 14.91
CA LEU A 136 -0.94 8.75 15.45
C LEU A 136 -1.03 8.73 16.98
N PHE A 137 0.07 9.10 17.61
CA PHE A 137 0.21 9.17 19.06
C PHE A 137 0.44 10.60 19.52
N ASP A 138 -0.13 10.96 20.67
CA ASP A 138 0.10 12.26 21.30
C ASP A 138 1.48 12.32 21.99
N ASP A 139 1.83 13.48 22.56
CA ASP A 139 3.08 13.75 23.26
C ASP A 139 3.28 12.91 24.54
N ARG A 140 2.23 12.24 25.00
CA ARG A 140 2.24 11.30 26.14
C ARG A 140 2.37 9.86 25.68
N GLY A 141 2.41 9.62 24.37
CA GLY A 141 2.48 8.29 23.75
C GLY A 141 1.14 7.55 23.73
N ARG A 142 -0.01 8.22 23.90
CA ARG A 142 -1.33 7.59 23.79
C ARG A 142 -1.76 7.57 22.34
N LEU A 143 -2.29 6.44 21.88
CA LEU A 143 -2.86 6.32 20.55
C LEU A 143 -4.09 7.23 20.42
N VAL A 144 -4.07 8.11 19.43
CA VAL A 144 -5.17 9.04 19.16
C VAL A 144 -6.02 8.54 18.00
N HIS A 145 -5.37 8.06 16.93
CA HIS A 145 -6.08 7.59 15.75
C HIS A 145 -5.31 6.51 14.98
N ARG A 146 -6.05 5.65 14.28
CA ARG A 146 -5.54 4.69 13.30
C ARG A 146 -6.29 4.89 11.98
N TRP A 147 -5.55 5.05 10.87
CA TRP A 147 -6.09 5.04 9.51
C TRP A 147 -5.52 3.85 8.75
N VAL A 148 -6.37 3.18 7.97
CA VAL A 148 -6.00 2.03 7.13
C VAL A 148 -6.25 2.40 5.68
N GLY A 149 -5.31 2.04 4.81
CA GLY A 149 -5.37 2.37 3.39
C GLY A 149 -4.90 3.79 3.07
N GLU A 150 -5.15 4.19 1.84
CA GLU A 150 -4.87 5.55 1.33
C GLU A 150 -6.04 6.50 1.60
N GLY A 151 -5.79 7.83 1.47
CA GLY A 151 -6.80 8.87 1.70
C GLY A 151 -6.74 9.50 3.09
N ASN A 152 -7.76 10.30 3.42
CA ASN A 152 -7.92 11.06 4.67
C ASN A 152 -6.73 12.01 4.98
N TYR A 153 -5.96 12.42 3.98
CA TYR A 153 -4.70 13.15 4.19
C TYR A 153 -4.90 14.48 4.87
N ASP A 154 -5.94 15.23 4.49
CA ASP A 154 -6.32 16.49 5.13
C ASP A 154 -6.70 16.32 6.60
N GLU A 155 -7.43 15.23 6.91
CA GLU A 155 -7.82 14.90 8.28
C GLU A 155 -6.59 14.56 9.12
N ILE A 156 -5.71 13.70 8.59
CA ILE A 156 -4.47 13.29 9.24
C ILE A 156 -3.60 14.51 9.55
N GLU A 157 -3.43 15.42 8.58
CA GLU A 157 -2.61 16.61 8.77
C GLU A 157 -3.21 17.57 9.80
N ARG A 158 -4.52 17.79 9.77
CA ARG A 158 -5.20 18.61 10.80
C ARG A 158 -5.04 18.01 12.19
N GLU A 159 -5.11 16.69 12.31
CA GLU A 159 -4.97 16.01 13.60
C GLU A 159 -3.52 16.08 14.12
N ILE A 160 -2.50 15.90 13.25
CA ILE A 160 -1.09 16.15 13.58
C ILE A 160 -0.93 17.58 14.14
N ARG A 161 -1.46 18.58 13.45
CA ARG A 161 -1.36 19.98 13.84
C ARG A 161 -2.06 20.25 15.19
N ARG A 162 -3.23 19.68 15.39
CA ARG A 162 -3.97 19.80 16.66
C ARG A 162 -3.14 19.28 17.84
N LEU A 163 -2.48 18.14 17.69
CA LEU A 163 -1.63 17.55 18.72
C LEU A 163 -0.37 18.37 18.96
N LEU A 164 0.28 18.88 17.92
CA LEU A 164 1.46 19.74 18.05
C LEU A 164 1.16 21.04 18.81
N LEU A 165 0.03 21.69 18.49
CA LEU A 165 -0.43 22.90 19.19
C LEU A 165 -0.79 22.59 20.65
N GLY A 166 -1.34 21.40 20.93
CA GLY A 166 -1.63 20.97 22.29
C GLY A 166 -0.38 20.67 23.11
N ALA A 167 0.63 20.07 22.50
CA ALA A 167 1.90 19.73 23.13
C ALA A 167 2.78 20.98 23.40
N GLN A 168 2.68 22.00 22.54
CA GLN A 168 3.49 23.23 22.61
C GLN A 168 2.59 24.47 22.40
N PRO A 169 1.88 24.93 23.42
CA PRO A 169 1.04 26.12 23.31
C PRO A 169 1.83 27.35 22.85
N GLY A 170 1.31 28.08 21.86
CA GLY A 170 1.90 29.31 21.35
C GLY A 170 2.87 29.13 20.17
N ILE A 171 3.14 27.92 19.71
CA ILE A 171 3.89 27.76 18.45
C ILE A 171 3.04 28.20 17.25
N MET A 172 3.70 28.75 16.24
CA MET A 172 3.09 29.04 14.93
C MET A 172 3.50 27.95 13.93
N LEU A 173 2.55 27.13 13.54
CA LEU A 173 2.78 26.12 12.52
C LEU A 173 2.73 26.75 11.10
N PRO A 174 3.49 26.19 10.14
CA PRO A 174 3.40 26.61 8.74
C PRO A 174 1.98 26.40 8.21
N PRO A 175 1.60 26.94 7.03
CA PRO A 175 0.39 26.56 6.34
C PRO A 175 0.29 25.03 6.17
N LEU A 176 -0.90 24.52 5.83
CA LEU A 176 -1.04 23.11 5.43
C LEU A 176 -0.06 22.79 4.31
N SER A 177 0.45 21.57 4.26
CA SER A 177 1.51 21.16 3.32
C SER A 177 1.16 21.40 1.86
N GLY A 178 -0.13 21.48 1.54
CA GLY A 178 -0.62 21.70 0.17
C GLY A 178 -0.27 20.54 -0.77
N GLU A 179 0.27 19.45 -0.22
CA GLU A 179 0.57 18.27 -1.01
C GLU A 179 -0.72 17.71 -1.56
N SER A 180 -0.75 17.43 -2.86
CA SER A 180 -1.88 16.75 -3.49
C SER A 180 -1.37 15.88 -4.62
N THR A 181 -1.83 14.65 -4.68
CA THR A 181 -1.60 13.78 -5.83
C THR A 181 -2.59 14.12 -6.94
N THR A 182 -2.28 13.70 -8.17
CA THR A 182 -3.22 13.81 -9.31
C THR A 182 -4.57 13.17 -8.99
N PHE A 183 -4.55 12.20 -8.13
CA PHE A 183 -5.67 11.44 -7.63
C PHE A 183 -6.68 12.28 -6.81
N GLU A 184 -6.20 13.23 -6.02
CA GLU A 184 -7.06 14.10 -5.21
C GLU A 184 -7.52 15.36 -5.96
N LYS A 185 -6.74 15.83 -6.94
CA LYS A 185 -7.11 17.00 -7.76
C LYS A 185 -8.40 16.79 -8.55
N THR A 186 -8.77 15.54 -8.82
CA THR A 186 -9.97 15.16 -9.57
C THR A 186 -11.17 14.77 -8.68
N GLY A 187 -11.06 14.96 -7.36
CA GLY A 187 -12.01 14.44 -6.36
C GLY A 187 -11.60 13.04 -5.89
N GLN A 188 -12.18 12.58 -4.78
CA GLN A 188 -11.90 11.22 -4.29
C GLN A 188 -12.26 10.21 -5.38
N PRO A 189 -11.31 9.46 -5.95
CA PRO A 189 -11.61 8.50 -6.98
C PRO A 189 -12.49 7.41 -6.39
N SER A 190 -13.58 7.15 -7.06
CA SER A 190 -14.45 6.05 -6.68
C SER A 190 -13.80 4.74 -7.08
N TYR A 191 -13.44 3.92 -6.12
CA TYR A 191 -13.05 2.52 -6.33
C TYR A 191 -14.24 1.60 -6.63
N ALA A 192 -15.48 2.10 -6.56
CA ALA A 192 -16.67 1.30 -6.84
C ALA A 192 -16.61 0.70 -8.25
N GLY A 193 -16.72 -0.63 -8.37
CA GLY A 193 -16.68 -1.35 -9.62
C GLY A 193 -15.29 -1.50 -10.27
N ILE A 194 -14.22 -1.13 -9.56
CA ILE A 194 -12.84 -1.49 -9.92
C ILE A 194 -12.56 -2.93 -9.49
N THR A 195 -11.78 -3.64 -10.31
CA THR A 195 -11.29 -4.97 -9.96
C THR A 195 -10.46 -4.92 -8.68
N ASN A 196 -10.70 -5.84 -7.78
CA ASN A 196 -9.93 -5.99 -6.54
C ASN A 196 -8.49 -6.42 -6.83
N GLU A 197 -7.58 -6.17 -5.90
CA GLU A 197 -6.23 -6.72 -5.96
C GLU A 197 -6.28 -8.21 -6.27
N THR A 198 -5.48 -8.64 -7.25
CA THR A 198 -5.53 -10.01 -7.76
C THR A 198 -4.17 -10.67 -7.53
N TYR A 199 -4.10 -11.46 -6.48
CA TYR A 199 -2.93 -12.23 -6.10
C TYR A 199 -2.76 -13.47 -6.97
N LEU A 200 -1.53 -13.80 -7.32
CA LEU A 200 -1.21 -14.90 -8.24
C LEU A 200 -0.64 -16.13 -7.53
N GLY A 201 -0.03 -15.97 -6.37
CA GLY A 201 0.46 -17.07 -5.54
C GLY A 201 -0.66 -17.81 -4.81
N ALA A 202 -0.43 -19.08 -4.50
CA ALA A 202 -1.43 -20.01 -3.99
C ALA A 202 -2.13 -19.55 -2.70
N ASP A 203 -1.41 -18.84 -1.82
CA ASP A 203 -1.95 -18.46 -0.50
C ASP A 203 -3.11 -17.47 -0.57
N ARG A 204 -3.13 -16.59 -1.60
CA ARG A 204 -4.12 -15.52 -1.76
C ARG A 204 -4.83 -15.52 -3.11
N ARG A 205 -4.57 -16.53 -3.95
CA ARG A 205 -5.10 -16.58 -5.30
C ARG A 205 -6.59 -16.88 -5.34
N GLU A 206 -7.33 -16.11 -6.11
CA GLU A 206 -8.72 -16.41 -6.45
C GLU A 206 -8.77 -17.30 -7.72
N PRO A 207 -9.36 -18.50 -7.66
CA PRO A 207 -9.50 -19.35 -8.83
C PRO A 207 -10.26 -18.67 -9.98
N GLY A 208 -9.68 -18.69 -11.17
CA GLY A 208 -10.32 -18.12 -12.37
C GLY A 208 -10.15 -16.60 -12.53
N ALA A 209 -9.50 -15.90 -11.60
CA ALA A 209 -9.21 -14.47 -11.73
C ALA A 209 -8.29 -14.18 -12.93
N VAL A 210 -7.35 -15.06 -13.22
CA VAL A 210 -6.45 -15.00 -14.38
C VAL A 210 -6.42 -16.34 -15.12
N THR A 211 -6.18 -16.29 -16.44
CA THR A 211 -5.85 -17.47 -17.24
C THR A 211 -4.35 -17.49 -17.50
N LEU A 212 -3.71 -18.63 -17.30
CA LEU A 212 -2.30 -18.86 -17.55
C LEU A 212 -2.13 -19.80 -18.73
N ASN A 213 -1.45 -19.34 -19.79
CA ASN A 213 -1.06 -20.16 -20.94
C ASN A 213 0.44 -20.39 -20.87
N GLY A 214 0.91 -21.63 -21.07
CA GLY A 214 2.30 -22.02 -20.95
C GLY A 214 2.58 -22.84 -19.70
N ASP A 215 3.86 -23.05 -19.40
CA ASP A 215 4.32 -23.90 -18.29
C ASP A 215 4.64 -23.02 -17.06
N TRP A 216 3.61 -22.82 -16.22
CA TRP A 216 3.69 -22.02 -15.00
C TRP A 216 3.70 -22.88 -13.76
N HIS A 217 4.65 -22.61 -12.86
CA HIS A 217 4.62 -23.08 -11.49
C HIS A 217 3.85 -22.07 -10.62
N ILE A 218 3.02 -22.56 -9.71
CA ILE A 218 2.32 -21.73 -8.73
C ILE A 218 2.96 -21.98 -7.38
N ASP A 219 3.66 -20.98 -6.86
CA ASP A 219 4.25 -20.96 -5.53
C ASP A 219 3.28 -20.30 -4.52
N HIS A 220 3.65 -20.28 -3.24
CA HIS A 220 2.86 -19.62 -2.19
C HIS A 220 2.54 -18.16 -2.50
N GLU A 221 3.55 -17.36 -2.89
CA GLU A 221 3.44 -15.91 -3.09
C GLU A 221 3.30 -15.49 -4.56
N TYR A 222 3.73 -16.30 -5.52
CA TYR A 222 3.87 -15.94 -6.93
C TYR A 222 3.55 -17.07 -7.90
N ILE A 223 3.48 -16.73 -9.17
CA ILE A 223 3.60 -17.69 -10.28
C ILE A 223 4.96 -17.49 -10.94
N GLU A 224 5.59 -18.57 -11.39
CA GLU A 224 6.87 -18.56 -12.10
C GLU A 224 6.76 -19.25 -13.46
N LEU A 225 7.26 -18.62 -14.52
CA LEU A 225 7.36 -19.23 -15.82
C LEU A 225 8.53 -20.23 -15.82
N ASN A 226 8.24 -21.54 -15.90
CA ASN A 226 9.25 -22.59 -15.83
C ASN A 226 10.10 -22.64 -17.09
N LYS A 227 9.45 -22.63 -18.29
CA LYS A 227 10.14 -22.74 -19.57
C LYS A 227 9.29 -22.24 -20.74
N GLY A 228 9.97 -21.93 -21.84
CA GLY A 228 9.32 -21.50 -23.07
C GLY A 228 8.66 -20.14 -22.96
N ASN A 229 7.60 -19.95 -23.74
CA ASN A 229 6.77 -18.76 -23.72
C ASN A 229 5.59 -18.96 -22.76
N GLY A 230 5.21 -17.90 -22.07
CA GLY A 230 4.05 -17.91 -21.19
C GLY A 230 3.22 -16.65 -21.31
N GLU A 231 1.93 -16.78 -21.09
CA GLU A 231 1.00 -15.66 -21.07
C GLU A 231 0.19 -15.63 -19.78
N ILE A 232 -0.07 -14.43 -19.28
CA ILE A 232 -1.03 -14.14 -18.22
C ILE A 232 -2.15 -13.32 -18.83
N VAL A 233 -3.38 -13.81 -18.79
CA VAL A 233 -4.57 -13.13 -19.32
C VAL A 233 -5.45 -12.73 -18.15
N LEU A 234 -5.68 -11.42 -18.00
CA LEU A 234 -6.42 -10.81 -16.89
C LEU A 234 -7.62 -10.02 -17.43
N PRO A 235 -8.87 -10.44 -17.18
CA PRO A 235 -10.03 -9.57 -17.35
C PRO A 235 -10.10 -8.60 -16.17
N PHE A 236 -10.26 -7.29 -16.44
CA PHE A 236 -10.30 -6.27 -15.39
C PHE A 236 -11.22 -5.09 -15.75
N THR A 237 -11.57 -4.30 -14.74
CA THR A 237 -12.21 -2.98 -14.87
C THR A 237 -11.43 -1.99 -14.02
N ALA A 238 -10.68 -1.10 -14.65
CA ALA A 238 -9.89 -0.04 -14.01
C ALA A 238 -9.38 0.92 -15.08
N SER A 239 -8.83 2.08 -14.67
CA SER A 239 -8.07 2.97 -15.56
C SER A 239 -6.56 2.74 -15.46
N GLU A 240 -6.09 2.16 -14.35
CA GLU A 240 -4.69 1.84 -14.12
C GLU A 240 -4.53 0.37 -13.73
N VAL A 241 -3.47 -0.27 -14.25
CA VAL A 241 -3.06 -1.63 -13.86
C VAL A 241 -1.57 -1.66 -13.59
N ASN A 242 -1.21 -2.16 -12.42
CA ASN A 242 0.16 -2.42 -12.03
C ASN A 242 0.31 -3.90 -11.71
N LEU A 243 1.55 -4.42 -11.82
CA LEU A 243 1.88 -5.79 -11.45
C LEU A 243 3.22 -5.81 -10.72
N VAL A 244 3.27 -6.45 -9.58
CA VAL A 244 4.53 -6.72 -8.89
C VAL A 244 5.18 -7.93 -9.55
N MET A 245 6.41 -7.73 -10.10
CA MET A 245 7.17 -8.74 -10.82
C MET A 245 8.63 -8.81 -10.36
N GLN A 246 9.25 -9.95 -10.65
CA GLN A 246 10.69 -10.18 -10.48
C GLN A 246 11.23 -10.86 -11.74
N PRO A 247 12.38 -10.40 -12.28
CA PRO A 247 13.03 -11.07 -13.41
C PRO A 247 13.59 -12.44 -12.97
N GLY A 248 13.75 -13.33 -13.94
CA GLY A 248 14.39 -14.62 -13.73
C GLY A 248 15.91 -14.52 -13.52
N ALA A 249 16.58 -15.67 -13.50
CA ALA A 249 18.02 -15.77 -13.25
C ALA A 249 18.90 -15.02 -14.28
N ALA A 250 18.37 -14.71 -15.46
CA ALA A 250 19.06 -13.87 -16.46
C ALA A 250 19.22 -12.41 -16.01
N GLY A 251 18.55 -12.01 -14.91
CA GLY A 251 18.64 -10.67 -14.34
C GLY A 251 17.88 -9.58 -15.09
N VAL A 252 17.31 -9.87 -16.26
CA VAL A 252 16.49 -8.95 -17.06
C VAL A 252 15.27 -9.69 -17.58
N ALA A 253 14.13 -9.03 -17.53
CA ALA A 253 12.88 -9.51 -18.12
C ALA A 253 12.31 -8.50 -19.13
N ALA A 254 11.65 -9.00 -20.17
CA ALA A 254 10.87 -8.24 -21.11
C ALA A 254 9.49 -8.91 -21.26
N VAL A 255 8.44 -8.14 -21.02
CA VAL A 255 7.06 -8.61 -21.07
C VAL A 255 6.31 -7.74 -22.06
N SER A 256 5.70 -8.33 -23.09
CA SER A 256 4.81 -7.59 -23.99
C SER A 256 3.48 -7.33 -23.32
N VAL A 257 2.90 -6.15 -23.58
CA VAL A 257 1.67 -5.68 -22.96
C VAL A 257 0.64 -5.41 -24.02
N LEU A 258 -0.40 -6.23 -24.05
CA LEU A 258 -1.54 -6.06 -24.96
C LEU A 258 -2.79 -5.70 -24.16
N LEU A 259 -3.56 -4.73 -24.64
CA LEU A 259 -4.85 -4.35 -24.10
C LEU A 259 -5.93 -4.64 -25.15
N ASP A 260 -6.92 -5.45 -24.80
CA ASP A 260 -8.00 -5.90 -25.71
C ASP A 260 -7.45 -6.52 -27.01
N GLY A 261 -6.34 -7.28 -26.92
CA GLY A 261 -5.69 -7.95 -28.04
C GLY A 261 -4.85 -7.06 -28.96
N GLN A 262 -4.70 -5.77 -28.64
CA GLN A 262 -3.87 -4.81 -29.37
C GLN A 262 -2.70 -4.32 -28.50
N PRO A 263 -1.58 -3.86 -29.06
CA PRO A 263 -0.55 -3.16 -28.29
C PRO A 263 -1.18 -2.05 -27.45
N VAL A 264 -0.72 -1.92 -26.18
CA VAL A 264 -1.34 -1.02 -25.19
C VAL A 264 -1.38 0.47 -25.62
N GLY A 265 -0.55 0.89 -26.57
CA GLY A 265 -0.59 2.21 -27.20
C GLY A 265 -0.50 3.38 -26.22
N ASP A 266 -1.40 4.36 -26.36
CA ASP A 266 -1.41 5.56 -25.51
C ASP A 266 -1.87 5.28 -24.06
N ALA A 267 -2.52 4.15 -23.82
CA ALA A 267 -2.89 3.70 -22.47
C ALA A 267 -1.74 3.01 -21.74
N ARG A 268 -0.50 3.06 -22.27
CA ARG A 268 0.65 2.43 -21.61
C ARG A 268 0.99 3.11 -20.29
N GLY A 269 1.27 2.30 -19.30
CA GLY A 269 1.89 2.75 -18.04
C GLY A 269 3.32 3.22 -18.28
N MET A 270 3.86 4.00 -17.37
CA MET A 270 5.16 4.64 -17.54
C MET A 270 6.35 3.68 -17.61
N ASP A 271 6.17 2.42 -17.22
CA ASP A 271 7.21 1.39 -17.28
C ASP A 271 7.12 0.54 -18.57
N VAL A 272 6.19 0.90 -19.48
CA VAL A 272 6.04 0.26 -20.79
C VAL A 272 6.58 1.17 -21.88
N GLY A 273 7.52 0.65 -22.67
CA GLY A 273 8.09 1.35 -23.82
C GLY A 273 7.08 1.60 -24.94
N THR A 274 7.42 2.50 -25.88
CA THR A 274 6.60 2.78 -27.07
C THR A 274 6.46 1.57 -27.99
N ASP A 275 7.31 0.56 -27.84
CA ASP A 275 7.25 -0.74 -28.51
C ASP A 275 6.31 -1.75 -27.84
N GLY A 276 5.62 -1.34 -26.76
CA GLY A 276 4.66 -2.17 -26.05
C GLY A 276 5.28 -3.18 -25.07
N PHE A 277 6.58 -3.03 -24.73
CA PHE A 277 7.25 -3.93 -23.77
C PHE A 277 7.55 -3.23 -22.46
N ALA A 278 7.24 -3.88 -21.35
CA ALA A 278 7.79 -3.57 -20.03
C ALA A 278 9.12 -4.30 -19.86
N ARG A 279 10.20 -3.55 -19.54
CA ARG A 279 11.54 -4.11 -19.31
C ARG A 279 12.01 -3.75 -17.91
N PHE A 280 12.49 -4.74 -17.19
CA PHE A 280 12.95 -4.55 -15.81
C PHE A 280 14.06 -5.56 -15.46
N ASP A 281 14.96 -5.15 -14.59
CA ASP A 281 16.15 -5.89 -14.15
C ASP A 281 16.11 -6.24 -12.65
N ARG A 282 15.00 -5.99 -11.99
CA ARG A 282 14.86 -6.15 -10.53
C ARG A 282 13.40 -6.36 -10.13
N SER A 283 13.20 -6.88 -8.91
CA SER A 283 11.87 -6.97 -8.32
C SER A 283 11.29 -5.58 -8.06
N GLY A 284 10.01 -5.41 -8.36
CA GLY A 284 9.32 -4.14 -8.17
C GLY A 284 7.91 -4.14 -8.73
N MET A 285 7.21 -3.06 -8.46
CA MET A 285 5.93 -2.78 -9.09
C MET A 285 6.15 -2.15 -10.46
N ILE A 286 5.57 -2.75 -11.48
CA ILE A 286 5.63 -2.32 -12.89
C ILE A 286 4.26 -1.74 -13.26
N ARG A 287 4.23 -0.50 -13.74
CA ARG A 287 3.01 0.19 -14.17
C ARG A 287 2.75 -0.15 -15.64
N LEU A 288 1.74 -0.97 -15.87
CA LEU A 288 1.46 -1.57 -17.18
C LEU A 288 0.47 -0.75 -18.01
N VAL A 289 -0.60 -0.26 -17.36
CA VAL A 289 -1.66 0.51 -18.00
C VAL A 289 -1.90 1.78 -17.18
N ALA A 290 -2.13 2.91 -17.88
CA ALA A 290 -2.51 4.18 -17.27
C ALA A 290 -3.44 4.96 -18.22
N GLY A 291 -4.53 5.52 -17.68
CA GLY A 291 -5.46 6.36 -18.44
C GLY A 291 -6.37 5.58 -19.41
N ALA A 292 -6.51 4.27 -19.23
CA ALA A 292 -7.51 3.51 -19.97
C ALA A 292 -8.94 3.99 -19.61
N VAL A 293 -9.84 3.93 -20.56
CA VAL A 293 -11.26 4.20 -20.30
C VAL A 293 -11.77 3.16 -19.30
N ARG A 294 -12.43 3.61 -18.23
CA ARG A 294 -12.92 2.73 -17.18
C ARG A 294 -14.11 1.89 -17.68
N ARG A 295 -13.80 0.73 -18.20
CA ARG A 295 -14.74 -0.33 -18.61
C ARG A 295 -14.07 -1.69 -18.45
N ARG A 296 -14.77 -2.76 -18.78
CA ARG A 296 -14.16 -4.09 -18.83
C ARG A 296 -13.15 -4.16 -19.99
N HIS A 297 -11.95 -4.58 -19.65
CA HIS A 297 -10.82 -4.83 -20.56
C HIS A 297 -10.27 -6.24 -20.35
N VAL A 298 -9.40 -6.65 -21.28
CA VAL A 298 -8.57 -7.84 -21.15
C VAL A 298 -7.11 -7.41 -21.34
N LEU A 299 -6.30 -7.57 -20.30
CA LEU A 299 -4.85 -7.43 -20.36
C LEU A 299 -4.23 -8.78 -20.70
N THR A 300 -3.34 -8.81 -21.68
CA THR A 300 -2.51 -10.00 -21.97
C THR A 300 -1.05 -9.61 -21.82
N LEU A 301 -0.36 -10.33 -20.98
CA LEU A 301 1.08 -10.20 -20.75
C LEU A 301 1.77 -11.44 -21.30
N ALA A 302 2.71 -11.29 -22.24
CA ALA A 302 3.47 -12.43 -22.79
C ALA A 302 4.97 -12.26 -22.51
N SER A 303 5.62 -13.34 -22.09
CA SER A 303 7.04 -13.41 -21.82
C SER A 303 7.65 -14.67 -22.43
N GLY A 304 8.84 -14.54 -22.99
CA GLY A 304 9.64 -15.67 -23.50
C GLY A 304 10.79 -16.08 -22.58
N GLY A 305 10.90 -15.50 -21.38
CA GLY A 305 12.02 -15.74 -20.46
C GLY A 305 11.64 -16.62 -19.27
N PRO A 306 12.24 -17.81 -19.08
CA PRO A 306 12.01 -18.62 -17.90
C PRO A 306 12.46 -17.92 -16.62
N GLY A 307 11.80 -18.24 -15.50
CA GLY A 307 12.08 -17.67 -14.18
C GLY A 307 11.45 -16.31 -13.93
N LEU A 308 10.65 -15.76 -14.86
CA LEU A 308 9.81 -14.59 -14.59
C LEU A 308 8.81 -14.93 -13.50
N ARG A 309 8.80 -14.13 -12.42
CA ARG A 309 7.84 -14.24 -11.32
C ARG A 309 6.87 -13.08 -11.32
N ALA A 310 5.59 -13.39 -11.11
CA ALA A 310 4.53 -12.40 -10.97
C ALA A 310 3.75 -12.67 -9.67
N TYR A 311 3.44 -11.61 -8.92
CA TYR A 311 2.93 -11.69 -7.54
C TYR A 311 1.50 -11.21 -7.40
N VAL A 312 1.24 -9.93 -7.65
CA VAL A 312 -0.06 -9.31 -7.46
C VAL A 312 -0.32 -8.22 -8.49
N PHE A 313 -1.52 -8.24 -9.08
CA PHE A 313 -2.06 -7.10 -9.81
C PHE A 313 -2.75 -6.13 -8.87
N THR A 314 -2.48 -4.85 -9.04
CA THR A 314 -3.16 -3.76 -8.36
C THR A 314 -3.75 -2.78 -9.38
N PHE A 315 -4.81 -2.09 -8.98
CA PHE A 315 -5.62 -1.30 -9.89
C PHE A 315 -5.81 0.13 -9.37
N GLY A 316 -6.09 1.04 -10.30
CA GLY A 316 -6.45 2.43 -10.01
C GLY A 316 -7.66 2.89 -10.82
N PRO A 317 -8.39 3.91 -10.28
CA PRO A 317 -9.55 4.51 -10.93
C PRO A 317 -9.19 5.39 -12.13
#